data_9429a6b797ce0dd1e999e379ebc25aa3
#
_entry.id   9429a6b797ce0dd1e999e379ebc25aa3
#
_cell.length_a   1.000
_cell.length_b   1.000
_cell.length_c   1.000
_cell.angle_alpha   90.00
_cell.angle_beta   90.00
_cell.angle_gamma   90.00
#
_symmetry.space_group_name_H-M   'P 1'
#
loop_
_entity.id
_entity.type
_entity.pdbx_description
1 polymer ?
#
loop_
_entity_poly.entity_id
_entity_poly.type
_entity_poly.pdbx_seq_one_letter_code
_entity_poly.pdbx_strand_id
1 'polypeptide(L)'
;MTELPIDENTPRILIVEDEPKLGQLLIDYLRAASYAPTLISHGDQVLPYVRQTPPDLILLDLMLPGTDGLTLCREIRRFSDIPIVMVTAKIEEIDRLLGLEIGADDYICKPYSPREVVARVKTILRRCKPQRELQQQDAESPLIIDEVRFQASWRGKMLDLTPAEFRLLKTLSHEPGKVFSREQLLNHLYDDYRVVTDRTIDSHIKNLRRKLESLDAEQSFIRAVYGVGYRWEADACRIV
;
A
#
# COMPACT_ATOMS: atom_id res chain seq x y z
N MET A 1 -25.90 -4.13 25.03
CA MET A 1 -24.91 -4.80 24.15
C MET A 1 -23.55 -4.41 24.71
N THR A 2 -22.86 -5.38 25.30
CA THR A 2 -21.60 -5.18 26.02
C THR A 2 -20.51 -4.93 24.98
N GLU A 3 -19.95 -3.71 24.96
CA GLU A 3 -18.73 -3.43 24.19
C GLU A 3 -17.61 -4.30 24.76
N LEU A 4 -17.11 -5.20 23.93
CA LEU A 4 -15.89 -5.94 24.26
C LEU A 4 -14.74 -4.95 24.38
N PRO A 5 -13.88 -5.05 25.41
CA PRO A 5 -12.74 -4.17 25.52
C PRO A 5 -11.87 -4.29 24.27
N ILE A 6 -11.60 -3.17 23.62
CA ILE A 6 -10.68 -3.10 22.47
C ILE A 6 -9.29 -3.38 23.05
N ASP A 7 -8.74 -4.53 22.70
CA ASP A 7 -7.35 -4.88 23.00
C ASP A 7 -6.43 -3.87 22.28
N GLU A 8 -5.42 -3.35 22.95
CA GLU A 8 -4.44 -2.40 22.39
C GLU A 8 -3.78 -2.92 21.10
N ASN A 9 -3.87 -4.22 20.85
CA ASN A 9 -3.32 -4.89 19.67
C ASN A 9 -4.35 -5.10 18.54
N THR A 10 -5.59 -4.61 18.68
CA THR A 10 -6.63 -4.73 17.64
C THR A 10 -6.37 -3.73 16.52
N PRO A 11 -6.17 -4.17 15.25
CA PRO A 11 -5.88 -3.26 14.16
C PRO A 11 -7.00 -2.25 13.92
N ARG A 12 -6.63 -0.98 13.84
CA ARG A 12 -7.54 0.16 13.66
C ARG A 12 -7.73 0.45 12.18
N ILE A 13 -8.96 0.41 11.71
CA ILE A 13 -9.32 0.67 10.32
C ILE A 13 -10.08 2.00 10.23
N LEU A 14 -9.54 2.97 9.53
CA LEU A 14 -10.27 4.18 9.20
C LEU A 14 -11.11 3.95 7.94
N ILE A 15 -12.41 4.13 8.07
CA ILE A 15 -13.36 4.13 6.95
C ILE A 15 -13.69 5.59 6.66
N VAL A 16 -13.49 6.03 5.42
CA VAL A 16 -13.87 7.36 4.95
C VAL A 16 -14.92 7.18 3.86
N GLU A 17 -16.17 7.38 4.22
CA GLU A 17 -17.36 7.10 3.39
C GLU A 17 -18.48 8.04 3.81
N ASP A 18 -19.06 8.76 2.86
CA ASP A 18 -20.12 9.73 3.11
C ASP A 18 -21.53 9.10 3.13
N GLU A 19 -21.71 7.91 2.54
CA GLU A 19 -22.98 7.18 2.58
C GLU A 19 -23.14 6.44 3.92
N PRO A 20 -24.08 6.86 4.82
CA PRO A 20 -24.16 6.31 6.18
C PRO A 20 -24.47 4.82 6.22
N LYS A 21 -25.29 4.32 5.27
CA LYS A 21 -25.67 2.90 5.21
C LYS A 21 -24.47 2.03 4.84
N LEU A 22 -23.66 2.48 3.89
CA LEU A 22 -22.49 1.77 3.43
C LEU A 22 -21.39 1.80 4.50
N GLY A 23 -21.15 2.96 5.11
CA GLY A 23 -20.24 3.11 6.24
C GLY A 23 -20.60 2.19 7.41
N GLN A 24 -21.88 2.14 7.81
CA GLN A 24 -22.34 1.25 8.88
C GLN A 24 -22.17 -0.22 8.54
N LEU A 25 -22.47 -0.60 7.30
CA LEU A 25 -22.27 -1.98 6.81
C LEU A 25 -20.80 -2.40 6.90
N LEU A 26 -19.87 -1.54 6.50
CA LEU A 26 -18.44 -1.80 6.62
C LEU A 26 -17.99 -1.92 8.07
N ILE A 27 -18.51 -1.06 8.97
CA ILE A 27 -18.24 -1.16 10.41
C ILE A 27 -18.64 -2.53 10.93
N ASP A 28 -19.84 -3.00 10.61
CA ASP A 28 -20.37 -4.27 11.14
C ASP A 28 -19.52 -5.47 10.67
N TYR A 29 -19.15 -5.50 9.38
CA TYR A 29 -18.32 -6.56 8.83
C TYR A 29 -16.88 -6.53 9.36
N LEU A 30 -16.29 -5.36 9.53
CA LEU A 30 -14.93 -5.23 10.07
C LEU A 30 -14.87 -5.58 11.56
N ARG A 31 -15.88 -5.18 12.35
CA ARG A 31 -15.99 -5.59 13.75
C ARG A 31 -16.16 -7.11 13.89
N ALA A 32 -16.99 -7.73 13.05
CA ALA A 32 -17.16 -9.18 13.01
C ALA A 32 -15.86 -9.92 12.65
N ALA A 33 -14.94 -9.26 11.97
CA ALA A 33 -13.60 -9.74 11.64
C ALA A 33 -12.52 -9.36 12.67
N SER A 34 -12.92 -8.87 13.85
CA SER A 34 -12.03 -8.47 14.97
C SER A 34 -11.12 -7.30 14.64
N TYR A 35 -11.60 -6.30 13.87
CA TYR A 35 -10.96 -5.02 13.67
C TYR A 35 -11.63 -3.92 14.49
N ALA A 36 -10.93 -2.81 14.70
CA ALA A 36 -11.45 -1.60 15.36
C ALA A 36 -11.72 -0.51 14.30
N PRO A 37 -12.93 -0.51 13.63
CA PRO A 37 -13.25 0.46 12.62
C PRO A 37 -13.69 1.80 13.22
N THR A 38 -13.25 2.89 12.62
CA THR A 38 -13.73 4.27 12.84
C THR A 38 -14.23 4.80 11.52
N LEU A 39 -15.40 5.45 11.52
CA LEU A 39 -16.01 6.06 10.34
C LEU A 39 -15.86 7.58 10.39
N ILE A 40 -15.40 8.15 9.29
CA ILE A 40 -15.42 9.59 9.00
C ILE A 40 -16.21 9.81 7.71
N SER A 41 -17.18 10.72 7.72
CA SER A 41 -18.04 11.00 6.57
C SER A 41 -17.70 12.27 5.81
N HIS A 42 -16.67 13.02 6.22
CA HIS A 42 -16.30 14.30 5.64
C HIS A 42 -14.78 14.41 5.47
N GLY A 43 -14.32 14.72 4.25
CA GLY A 43 -12.90 14.72 3.92
C GLY A 43 -12.04 15.64 4.79
N ASP A 44 -12.55 16.81 5.18
CA ASP A 44 -11.78 17.77 5.98
C ASP A 44 -11.39 17.25 7.38
N GLN A 45 -12.07 16.22 7.87
CA GLN A 45 -11.78 15.61 9.18
C GLN A 45 -10.69 14.55 9.12
N VAL A 46 -10.33 14.07 7.92
CA VAL A 46 -9.45 12.90 7.74
C VAL A 46 -8.01 13.22 8.14
N LEU A 47 -7.42 14.29 7.59
CA LEU A 47 -6.02 14.63 7.87
C LEU A 47 -5.74 14.92 9.36
N PRO A 48 -6.59 15.72 10.07
CA PRO A 48 -6.44 15.90 11.50
C PRO A 48 -6.51 14.58 12.27
N TYR A 49 -7.47 13.71 11.92
CA TYR A 49 -7.63 12.41 12.57
C TYR A 49 -6.41 11.51 12.36
N VAL A 50 -5.92 11.34 11.12
CA VAL A 50 -4.78 10.48 10.79
C VAL A 50 -3.51 10.94 11.51
N ARG A 51 -3.31 12.25 11.65
CA ARG A 51 -2.15 12.79 12.39
C ARG A 51 -2.24 12.56 13.89
N GLN A 52 -3.42 12.64 14.48
CA GLN A 52 -3.62 12.48 15.92
C GLN A 52 -3.72 11.01 16.33
N THR A 53 -4.38 10.19 15.51
CA THR A 53 -4.67 8.79 15.79
C THR A 53 -4.40 7.94 14.55
N PRO A 54 -3.14 7.67 14.20
CA PRO A 54 -2.79 6.93 13.00
C PRO A 54 -3.49 5.57 12.95
N PRO A 55 -4.29 5.25 11.91
CA PRO A 55 -4.87 3.92 11.74
C PRO A 55 -3.85 2.96 11.14
N ASP A 56 -4.13 1.65 11.19
CA ASP A 56 -3.31 0.62 10.56
C ASP A 56 -3.65 0.45 9.07
N LEU A 57 -4.83 0.91 8.64
CA LEU A 57 -5.27 0.93 7.24
C LEU A 57 -6.40 1.94 7.05
N ILE A 58 -6.45 2.54 5.87
CA ILE A 58 -7.51 3.48 5.46
C ILE A 58 -8.29 2.89 4.28
N LEU A 59 -9.61 2.77 4.42
CA LEU A 59 -10.55 2.60 3.31
C LEU A 59 -11.05 3.98 2.92
N LEU A 60 -10.76 4.46 1.72
CA LEU A 60 -10.97 5.84 1.32
C LEU A 60 -11.85 5.94 0.08
N ASP A 61 -13.06 6.47 0.25
CA ASP A 61 -13.88 6.83 -0.90
C ASP A 61 -13.27 8.04 -1.61
N LEU A 62 -13.47 8.07 -2.90
CA LEU A 62 -13.03 9.17 -3.77
C LEU A 62 -13.98 10.36 -3.70
N MET A 63 -15.27 10.07 -3.70
CA MET A 63 -16.33 11.06 -3.79
C MET A 63 -16.78 11.47 -2.39
N LEU A 64 -16.01 12.32 -1.74
CA LEU A 64 -16.29 12.80 -0.39
C LEU A 64 -16.72 14.28 -0.40
N PRO A 65 -17.61 14.68 0.51
CA PRO A 65 -17.85 16.09 0.75
C PRO A 65 -16.63 16.74 1.43
N GLY A 66 -16.36 17.99 1.05
CA GLY A 66 -15.15 18.72 1.49
C GLY A 66 -13.94 18.35 0.66
N THR A 67 -12.88 17.87 1.31
CA THR A 67 -11.66 17.43 0.60
C THR A 67 -11.87 16.05 -0.04
N ASP A 68 -11.66 15.93 -1.35
CA ASP A 68 -11.82 14.70 -2.10
C ASP A 68 -10.76 13.64 -1.73
N GLY A 69 -11.09 12.35 -1.99
CA GLY A 69 -10.25 11.23 -1.61
C GLY A 69 -8.87 11.21 -2.28
N LEU A 70 -8.74 11.79 -3.48
CA LEU A 70 -7.46 11.87 -4.18
C LEU A 70 -6.49 12.83 -3.52
N THR A 71 -7.01 14.01 -3.22
CA THR A 71 -6.27 15.04 -2.49
C THR A 71 -5.86 14.52 -1.13
N LEU A 72 -6.76 13.84 -0.40
CA LEU A 72 -6.46 13.20 0.89
C LEU A 72 -5.33 12.17 0.78
N CYS A 73 -5.40 11.29 -0.21
CA CYS A 73 -4.34 10.28 -0.40
C CYS A 73 -2.98 10.92 -0.63
N ARG A 74 -2.88 11.93 -1.51
CA ARG A 74 -1.62 12.67 -1.75
C ARG A 74 -1.08 13.33 -0.49
N GLU A 75 -1.95 13.99 0.27
CA GLU A 75 -1.55 14.68 1.50
C GLU A 75 -1.09 13.68 2.58
N ILE A 76 -1.78 12.55 2.73
CA ILE A 76 -1.36 11.48 3.67
C ILE A 76 0.01 10.93 3.26
N ARG A 77 0.24 10.67 1.98
CA ARG A 77 1.52 10.15 1.47
C ARG A 77 2.72 11.09 1.66
N ARG A 78 2.50 12.36 1.94
CA ARG A 78 3.58 13.30 2.29
C ARG A 78 4.22 13.01 3.64
N PHE A 79 3.47 12.37 4.55
CA PHE A 79 3.92 12.15 5.93
C PHE A 79 3.69 10.73 6.45
N SER A 80 3.06 9.84 5.69
CA SER A 80 2.71 8.50 6.17
C SER A 80 2.66 7.47 5.05
N ASP A 81 3.12 6.26 5.36
CA ASP A 81 3.06 5.06 4.52
C ASP A 81 1.91 4.11 4.94
N ILE A 82 0.94 4.59 5.75
CA ILE A 82 -0.25 3.83 6.12
C ILE A 82 -0.92 3.28 4.85
N PRO A 83 -1.25 1.97 4.79
CA PRO A 83 -1.93 1.40 3.64
C PRO A 83 -3.26 2.10 3.35
N ILE A 84 -3.46 2.49 2.09
CA ILE A 84 -4.69 3.14 1.62
C ILE A 84 -5.33 2.27 0.53
N VAL A 85 -6.55 1.84 0.79
CA VAL A 85 -7.41 1.17 -0.20
C VAL A 85 -8.43 2.17 -0.68
N MET A 86 -8.36 2.52 -1.95
CA MET A 86 -9.35 3.41 -2.57
C MET A 86 -10.64 2.65 -2.85
N VAL A 87 -11.78 3.29 -2.61
CA VAL A 87 -13.10 2.77 -2.93
C VAL A 87 -13.77 3.72 -3.92
N THR A 88 -14.27 3.23 -5.06
CA THR A 88 -14.84 4.11 -6.10
C THR A 88 -15.95 3.46 -6.89
N ALA A 89 -16.89 4.27 -7.36
CA ALA A 89 -18.00 3.82 -8.21
C ALA A 89 -17.64 3.79 -9.72
N LYS A 90 -16.52 4.43 -10.14
CA LYS A 90 -16.21 4.60 -11.55
C LYS A 90 -14.88 3.98 -11.94
N ILE A 91 -14.91 3.04 -12.85
CA ILE A 91 -13.72 2.41 -13.44
C ILE A 91 -12.87 3.46 -14.19
N GLU A 92 -13.51 4.39 -14.91
CA GLU A 92 -12.82 5.49 -15.62
C GLU A 92 -12.12 6.48 -14.68
N GLU A 93 -12.60 6.65 -13.45
CA GLU A 93 -11.89 7.38 -12.41
C GLU A 93 -10.67 6.63 -11.93
N ILE A 94 -10.73 5.30 -11.84
CA ILE A 94 -9.54 4.47 -11.54
C ILE A 94 -8.46 4.71 -12.57
N ASP A 95 -8.75 4.75 -13.87
CA ASP A 95 -7.77 5.02 -14.91
C ASP A 95 -7.15 6.42 -14.79
N ARG A 96 -7.95 7.43 -14.40
CA ARG A 96 -7.43 8.76 -14.05
C ARG A 96 -6.62 8.78 -12.77
N LEU A 97 -7.00 7.96 -11.77
CA LEU A 97 -6.34 7.82 -10.48
C LEU A 97 -4.99 7.14 -10.59
N LEU A 98 -4.91 6.11 -11.41
CA LEU A 98 -3.71 5.36 -11.73
C LEU A 98 -2.76 6.20 -12.59
N GLY A 99 -3.30 7.13 -13.40
CA GLY A 99 -2.52 8.11 -14.14
C GLY A 99 -1.96 9.27 -13.30
N LEU A 100 -2.43 9.45 -12.06
CA LEU A 100 -2.06 10.57 -11.20
C LEU A 100 -1.24 10.09 -10.00
N GLU A 101 -0.05 9.56 -10.14
CA GLU A 101 1.01 9.42 -9.09
C GLU A 101 0.55 9.40 -7.60
N ILE A 102 -0.60 8.77 -7.24
CA ILE A 102 -1.28 9.00 -5.95
C ILE A 102 -0.77 8.08 -4.84
N GLY A 103 -0.24 6.90 -5.20
CA GLY A 103 0.37 5.98 -4.23
C GLY A 103 -0.62 5.18 -3.36
N ALA A 104 -1.85 4.92 -3.84
CA ALA A 104 -2.74 3.97 -3.18
C ALA A 104 -2.22 2.53 -3.32
N ASP A 105 -2.50 1.66 -2.34
CA ASP A 105 -2.00 0.29 -2.28
C ASP A 105 -2.93 -0.71 -2.96
N ASP A 106 -4.23 -0.44 -2.97
CA ASP A 106 -5.25 -1.26 -3.64
C ASP A 106 -6.50 -0.42 -3.97
N TYR A 107 -7.39 -1.00 -4.82
CA TYR A 107 -8.64 -0.36 -5.26
C TYR A 107 -9.78 -1.35 -5.17
N ILE A 108 -10.95 -0.84 -4.80
CA ILE A 108 -12.20 -1.59 -4.77
C ILE A 108 -13.26 -0.82 -5.54
N CYS A 109 -13.82 -1.46 -6.58
CA CYS A 109 -14.89 -0.87 -7.37
C CYS A 109 -16.25 -1.10 -6.70
N LYS A 110 -17.05 -0.05 -6.57
CA LYS A 110 -18.48 -0.18 -6.23
C LYS A 110 -19.26 -0.65 -7.47
N PRO A 111 -20.23 -1.60 -7.35
CA PRO A 111 -20.64 -2.28 -6.13
C PRO A 111 -19.68 -3.42 -5.75
N TYR A 112 -19.40 -3.55 -4.46
CA TYR A 112 -18.52 -4.59 -3.91
C TYR A 112 -19.24 -5.41 -2.83
N SER A 113 -18.73 -6.61 -2.57
CA SER A 113 -19.14 -7.39 -1.40
C SER A 113 -18.38 -6.91 -0.16
N PRO A 114 -19.04 -6.65 0.98
CA PRO A 114 -18.33 -6.34 2.23
C PRO A 114 -17.33 -7.42 2.66
N ARG A 115 -17.59 -8.67 2.30
CA ARG A 115 -16.66 -9.79 2.53
C ARG A 115 -15.38 -9.66 1.71
N GLU A 116 -15.47 -9.12 0.50
CA GLU A 116 -14.31 -8.82 -0.34
C GLU A 116 -13.44 -7.74 0.31
N VAL A 117 -14.06 -6.66 0.82
CA VAL A 117 -13.35 -5.60 1.55
C VAL A 117 -12.58 -6.18 2.73
N VAL A 118 -13.24 -6.99 3.57
CA VAL A 118 -12.60 -7.65 4.73
C VAL A 118 -11.44 -8.55 4.30
N ALA A 119 -11.58 -9.32 3.23
CA ALA A 119 -10.52 -10.19 2.72
C ALA A 119 -9.28 -9.37 2.25
N ARG A 120 -9.51 -8.25 1.58
CA ARG A 120 -8.44 -7.33 1.15
C ARG A 120 -7.76 -6.66 2.34
N VAL A 121 -8.52 -6.12 3.29
CA VAL A 121 -8.00 -5.55 4.54
C VAL A 121 -7.13 -6.56 5.26
N LYS A 122 -7.63 -7.81 5.45
CA LYS A 122 -6.86 -8.89 6.08
C LYS A 122 -5.54 -9.16 5.34
N THR A 123 -5.59 -9.21 4.02
CA THR A 123 -4.41 -9.49 3.20
C THR A 123 -3.37 -8.37 3.32
N ILE A 124 -3.80 -7.11 3.27
CA ILE A 124 -2.91 -5.95 3.36
C ILE A 124 -2.30 -5.86 4.77
N LEU A 125 -3.11 -5.94 5.83
CA LEU A 125 -2.61 -5.87 7.20
C LEU A 125 -1.66 -7.00 7.58
N ARG A 126 -1.89 -8.23 7.06
CA ARG A 126 -0.95 -9.34 7.26
C ARG A 126 0.44 -9.01 6.70
N ARG A 127 0.49 -8.23 5.63
CA ARG A 127 1.71 -7.79 4.96
C ARG A 127 2.41 -6.64 5.70
N CYS A 128 1.66 -5.85 6.49
CA CYS A 128 2.17 -4.65 7.15
C CYS A 128 2.57 -4.86 8.64
N LYS A 129 2.35 -6.05 9.22
CA LYS A 129 2.75 -6.29 10.63
C LYS A 129 4.26 -6.39 10.76
N PRO A 130 4.95 -5.46 11.47
CA PRO A 130 6.34 -5.63 11.82
C PRO A 130 6.44 -6.73 12.89
N GLN A 131 6.99 -7.88 12.57
CA GLN A 131 7.48 -8.78 13.62
C GLN A 131 8.88 -8.34 14.02
N ARG A 132 9.03 -7.83 15.24
CA ARG A 132 10.29 -7.81 15.98
C ARG A 132 10.78 -9.24 16.11
N GLU A 133 12.03 -9.44 15.78
CA GLU A 133 12.87 -10.65 15.91
C GLU A 133 13.22 -11.32 14.56
N LEU A 134 14.27 -10.81 13.98
CA LEU A 134 15.31 -11.63 13.34
C LEU A 134 16.60 -10.81 13.36
N GLN A 135 17.24 -10.81 14.52
CA GLN A 135 18.67 -10.52 14.62
C GLN A 135 19.45 -11.78 14.28
N GLN A 136 20.47 -11.54 13.43
CA GLN A 136 21.64 -12.42 13.26
C GLN A 136 21.40 -13.72 12.48
N GLN A 137 21.74 -13.68 11.20
CA GLN A 137 22.79 -14.52 10.61
C GLN A 137 22.86 -14.35 9.07
N ASP A 138 24.06 -14.18 8.59
CA ASP A 138 24.56 -14.27 7.22
C ASP A 138 24.64 -12.99 6.38
N ALA A 139 25.87 -12.45 6.39
CA ALA A 139 26.32 -11.22 5.74
C ALA A 139 26.72 -11.43 4.26
N GLU A 140 25.96 -12.17 3.44
CA GLU A 140 26.36 -12.41 2.04
C GLU A 140 25.52 -11.67 0.99
N SER A 141 24.32 -11.22 1.32
CA SER A 141 23.49 -10.46 0.36
C SER A 141 23.06 -9.13 0.94
N PRO A 142 23.32 -8.01 0.25
CA PRO A 142 22.99 -6.69 0.76
C PRO A 142 21.48 -6.44 0.85
N LEU A 143 20.69 -7.06 -0.03
CA LEU A 143 19.23 -7.01 -0.01
C LEU A 143 18.66 -8.35 0.45
N ILE A 144 17.89 -8.33 1.53
CA ILE A 144 17.12 -9.48 2.03
C ILE A 144 15.64 -9.17 1.89
N ILE A 145 14.89 -10.09 1.27
CA ILE A 145 13.43 -10.00 1.09
C ILE A 145 12.81 -11.20 1.78
N ASP A 146 12.00 -10.94 2.82
CA ASP A 146 11.18 -11.94 3.50
C ASP A 146 9.75 -11.89 2.91
N GLU A 147 9.43 -12.88 2.09
CA GLU A 147 8.12 -12.97 1.43
C GLU A 147 7.00 -13.34 2.39
N VAL A 148 7.32 -14.13 3.41
CA VAL A 148 6.32 -14.58 4.41
C VAL A 148 5.89 -13.40 5.27
N ARG A 149 6.86 -12.54 5.61
CA ARG A 149 6.63 -11.36 6.46
C ARG A 149 6.37 -10.09 5.68
N PHE A 150 6.54 -10.10 4.34
CA PHE A 150 6.47 -8.91 3.50
C PHE A 150 7.41 -7.78 3.95
N GLN A 151 8.62 -8.18 4.34
CA GLN A 151 9.64 -7.25 4.81
C GLN A 151 10.86 -7.30 3.89
N ALA A 152 11.53 -6.17 3.77
CA ALA A 152 12.79 -6.09 3.08
C ALA A 152 13.79 -5.28 3.90
N SER A 153 15.07 -5.65 3.81
CA SER A 153 16.16 -4.90 4.43
C SER A 153 17.33 -4.75 3.47
N TRP A 154 18.00 -3.61 3.55
CA TRP A 154 19.25 -3.34 2.83
C TRP A 154 20.39 -3.20 3.83
N ARG A 155 21.39 -4.09 3.72
CA ARG A 155 22.54 -4.13 4.67
C ARG A 155 22.10 -4.09 6.14
N GLY A 156 21.06 -4.86 6.48
CA GLY A 156 20.49 -4.95 7.81
C GLY A 156 19.59 -3.79 8.24
N LYS A 157 19.41 -2.75 7.42
CA LYS A 157 18.46 -1.66 7.68
C LYS A 157 17.12 -1.97 7.04
N MET A 158 16.05 -1.97 7.84
CA MET A 158 14.69 -2.25 7.36
C MET A 158 14.22 -1.15 6.41
N LEU A 159 13.51 -1.58 5.34
CA LEU A 159 12.81 -0.73 4.40
C LEU A 159 11.34 -0.64 4.82
N ASP A 160 10.85 0.57 5.04
CA ASP A 160 9.43 0.83 5.28
C ASP A 160 8.70 0.95 3.94
N LEU A 161 8.18 -0.18 3.45
CA LEU A 161 7.59 -0.29 2.11
C LEU A 161 6.08 -0.48 2.19
N THR A 162 5.36 0.21 1.32
CA THR A 162 3.98 -0.15 1.04
C THR A 162 3.91 -1.53 0.36
N PRO A 163 2.75 -2.23 0.39
CA PRO A 163 2.60 -3.53 -0.28
C PRO A 163 2.93 -3.50 -1.78
N ALA A 164 2.58 -2.40 -2.46
CA ALA A 164 2.90 -2.22 -3.88
C ALA A 164 4.41 -2.07 -4.11
N GLU A 165 5.07 -1.24 -3.31
CA GLU A 165 6.53 -1.04 -3.37
C GLU A 165 7.30 -2.33 -3.05
N PHE A 166 6.82 -3.12 -2.07
CA PHE A 166 7.42 -4.41 -1.74
C PHE A 166 7.35 -5.39 -2.93
N ARG A 167 6.17 -5.50 -3.59
CA ARG A 167 6.03 -6.36 -4.77
C ARG A 167 6.92 -5.91 -5.92
N LEU A 168 7.03 -4.59 -6.16
CA LEU A 168 7.94 -4.05 -7.17
C LEU A 168 9.39 -4.36 -6.84
N LEU A 169 9.81 -4.13 -5.60
CA LEU A 169 11.16 -4.45 -5.15
C LEU A 169 11.46 -5.92 -5.37
N LYS A 170 10.57 -6.82 -4.92
CA LYS A 170 10.70 -8.26 -5.12
C LYS A 170 10.83 -8.62 -6.60
N THR A 171 9.92 -8.14 -7.44
CA THR A 171 9.91 -8.46 -8.88
C THR A 171 11.19 -7.99 -9.57
N LEU A 172 11.62 -6.76 -9.29
CA LEU A 172 12.79 -6.18 -9.92
C LEU A 172 14.10 -6.85 -9.46
N SER A 173 14.23 -7.12 -8.16
CA SER A 173 15.46 -7.66 -7.58
C SER A 173 15.61 -9.16 -7.76
N HIS A 174 14.54 -9.90 -8.08
CA HIS A 174 14.60 -11.34 -8.35
C HIS A 174 15.41 -11.68 -9.61
N GLU A 175 15.38 -10.80 -10.62
CA GLU A 175 16.14 -10.95 -11.86
C GLU A 175 16.98 -9.68 -12.13
N PRO A 176 18.13 -9.52 -11.44
CA PRO A 176 19.00 -8.35 -11.63
C PRO A 176 19.43 -8.18 -13.09
N GLY A 177 19.40 -6.94 -13.58
CA GLY A 177 19.75 -6.59 -14.95
C GLY A 177 18.65 -6.82 -15.99
N LYS A 178 17.60 -7.61 -15.68
CA LYS A 178 16.45 -7.78 -16.56
C LYS A 178 15.61 -6.50 -16.61
N VAL A 179 15.20 -6.11 -17.81
CA VAL A 179 14.28 -4.98 -18.01
C VAL A 179 12.86 -5.49 -18.00
N PHE A 180 12.06 -4.98 -17.08
CA PHE A 180 10.62 -5.22 -17.02
C PHE A 180 9.89 -4.05 -17.64
N SER A 181 8.95 -4.33 -18.55
CA SER A 181 8.04 -3.29 -19.05
C SER A 181 7.10 -2.82 -17.94
N ARG A 182 6.51 -1.62 -18.14
CA ARG A 182 5.50 -1.11 -17.21
C ARG A 182 4.31 -2.04 -17.07
N GLU A 183 3.87 -2.60 -18.17
CA GLU A 183 2.77 -3.59 -18.22
C GLU A 183 3.13 -4.87 -17.45
N GLN A 184 4.34 -5.40 -17.60
CA GLN A 184 4.80 -6.57 -16.84
C GLN A 184 4.82 -6.28 -15.35
N LEU A 185 5.36 -5.13 -14.93
CA LEU A 185 5.39 -4.73 -13.53
C LEU A 185 3.97 -4.55 -12.97
N LEU A 186 3.07 -4.02 -13.78
CA LEU A 186 1.67 -3.85 -13.41
C LEU A 186 0.98 -5.19 -13.16
N ASN A 187 1.18 -6.17 -14.04
CA ASN A 187 0.63 -7.52 -13.91
C ASN A 187 1.16 -8.25 -12.66
N HIS A 188 2.41 -7.98 -12.25
CA HIS A 188 2.96 -8.51 -11.00
C HIS A 188 2.45 -7.81 -9.73
N LEU A 189 1.96 -6.58 -9.86
CA LEU A 189 1.37 -5.85 -8.73
C LEU A 189 -0.05 -6.31 -8.41
N TYR A 190 -0.82 -6.64 -9.45
CA TYR A 190 -2.24 -6.92 -9.35
C TYR A 190 -2.54 -8.27 -10.00
N ASP A 191 -2.91 -9.28 -9.18
CA ASP A 191 -3.21 -10.66 -9.63
C ASP A 191 -4.53 -10.77 -10.42
N ASP A 192 -5.31 -9.70 -10.53
CA ASP A 192 -6.56 -9.65 -11.29
C ASP A 192 -6.39 -8.87 -12.60
N TYR A 193 -7.11 -9.27 -13.65
CA TYR A 193 -7.26 -8.62 -14.97
C TYR A 193 -7.84 -7.19 -14.85
N ARG A 194 -7.12 -6.27 -14.21
CA ARG A 194 -7.55 -4.89 -14.09
C ARG A 194 -6.87 -4.03 -15.15
N VAL A 195 -7.68 -3.20 -15.81
CA VAL A 195 -7.17 -2.16 -16.72
C VAL A 195 -6.54 -1.07 -15.84
N VAL A 196 -5.24 -1.17 -15.65
CA VAL A 196 -4.43 -0.22 -14.87
C VAL A 196 -3.44 0.44 -15.81
N THR A 197 -3.27 1.76 -15.75
CA THR A 197 -2.39 2.47 -16.67
C THR A 197 -0.92 2.43 -16.26
N ASP A 198 0.01 2.46 -17.21
CA ASP A 198 1.46 2.41 -17.05
C ASP A 198 2.04 3.48 -16.09
N ARG A 199 1.36 4.61 -15.91
CA ARG A 199 1.82 5.74 -15.08
C ARG A 199 1.82 5.46 -13.58
N THR A 200 1.03 4.50 -13.12
CA THR A 200 1.02 4.09 -11.70
C THR A 200 2.35 3.48 -11.29
N ILE A 201 2.97 2.73 -12.19
CA ILE A 201 4.29 2.12 -11.95
C ILE A 201 5.34 3.19 -11.72
N ASP A 202 5.35 4.25 -12.51
CA ASP A 202 6.35 5.33 -12.40
C ASP A 202 6.30 5.98 -11.00
N SER A 203 5.13 6.10 -10.42
CA SER A 203 4.93 6.67 -9.07
C SER A 203 5.45 5.76 -7.97
N HIS A 204 5.11 4.48 -8.03
CA HIS A 204 5.61 3.49 -7.07
C HIS A 204 7.13 3.36 -7.18
N ILE A 205 7.68 3.36 -8.40
CA ILE A 205 9.14 3.34 -8.62
C ILE A 205 9.82 4.59 -8.03
N LYS A 206 9.25 5.78 -8.22
CA LYS A 206 9.77 7.03 -7.64
C LYS A 206 9.82 6.96 -6.12
N ASN A 207 8.73 6.50 -5.48
CA ASN A 207 8.67 6.38 -4.03
C ASN A 207 9.64 5.29 -3.51
N LEU A 208 9.69 4.15 -4.17
CA LEU A 208 10.61 3.06 -3.84
C LEU A 208 12.08 3.52 -3.96
N ARG A 209 12.45 4.23 -5.03
CA ARG A 209 13.78 4.83 -5.18
C ARG A 209 14.14 5.73 -4.01
N ARG A 210 13.25 6.68 -3.67
CA ARG A 210 13.48 7.60 -2.55
C ARG A 210 13.77 6.86 -1.24
N LYS A 211 13.04 5.75 -0.96
CA LYS A 211 13.24 4.94 0.23
C LYS A 211 14.57 4.17 0.19
N LEU A 212 14.94 3.62 -0.94
CA LEU A 212 16.23 2.93 -1.14
C LEU A 212 17.41 3.91 -1.05
N GLU A 213 17.33 5.05 -1.72
CA GLU A 213 18.34 6.10 -1.71
C GLU A 213 18.54 6.73 -0.31
N SER A 214 17.49 6.72 0.54
CA SER A 214 17.61 7.16 1.93
C SER A 214 18.48 6.24 2.79
N LEU A 215 18.67 4.99 2.37
CA LEU A 215 19.53 4.00 3.06
C LEU A 215 20.97 4.01 2.54
N ASP A 216 21.12 4.24 1.24
CA ASP A 216 22.43 4.23 0.56
C ASP A 216 22.36 5.18 -0.66
N ALA A 217 22.76 6.43 -0.45
CA ALA A 217 22.67 7.48 -1.47
C ALA A 217 23.68 7.29 -2.63
N GLU A 218 24.72 6.49 -2.45
CA GLU A 218 25.74 6.25 -3.47
C GLU A 218 25.35 5.11 -4.41
N GLN A 219 24.37 4.27 -4.01
CA GLN A 219 23.93 3.11 -4.77
C GLN A 219 22.80 3.46 -5.74
N SER A 220 22.99 3.15 -7.04
CA SER A 220 21.90 3.14 -8.01
C SER A 220 21.14 1.81 -7.92
N PHE A 221 19.90 1.84 -7.43
CA PHE A 221 19.11 0.62 -7.24
C PHE A 221 18.28 0.24 -8.45
N ILE A 222 17.53 1.22 -8.99
CA ILE A 222 16.57 0.99 -10.07
C ILE A 222 16.87 1.95 -11.21
N ARG A 223 17.13 1.44 -12.40
CA ARG A 223 17.36 2.24 -13.59
C ARG A 223 16.17 2.23 -14.53
N ALA A 224 15.81 3.42 -15.03
CA ALA A 224 14.86 3.56 -16.10
C ALA A 224 15.53 3.26 -17.46
N VAL A 225 14.89 2.42 -18.26
CA VAL A 225 15.26 2.20 -19.67
C VAL A 225 14.23 2.94 -20.52
N TYR A 226 14.69 4.00 -21.17
CA TYR A 226 13.80 4.92 -21.90
C TYR A 226 12.93 4.18 -22.92
N GLY A 227 11.63 4.44 -22.90
CA GLY A 227 10.66 3.83 -23.78
C GLY A 227 10.34 2.36 -23.51
N VAL A 228 11.03 1.70 -22.55
CA VAL A 228 10.86 0.26 -22.26
C VAL A 228 10.31 0.02 -20.87
N GLY A 229 11.01 0.46 -19.80
CA GLY A 229 10.59 0.17 -18.43
C GLY A 229 11.70 0.37 -17.41
N TYR A 230 11.82 -0.57 -16.47
CA TYR A 230 12.74 -0.48 -15.34
C TYR A 230 13.52 -1.77 -15.12
N ARG A 231 14.73 -1.67 -14.56
CA ARG A 231 15.53 -2.80 -14.14
C ARG A 231 16.22 -2.54 -12.80
N TRP A 232 16.53 -3.61 -12.10
CA TRP A 232 17.36 -3.59 -10.90
C TRP A 232 18.85 -3.56 -11.27
N GLU A 233 19.62 -2.66 -10.65
CA GLU A 233 21.06 -2.52 -10.92
C GLU A 233 21.95 -2.81 -9.71
N ALA A 234 21.38 -2.87 -8.49
CA ALA A 234 22.19 -3.21 -7.32
C ALA A 234 22.56 -4.70 -7.28
N ASP A 235 23.48 -5.04 -6.40
CA ASP A 235 23.97 -6.41 -6.22
C ASP A 235 22.85 -7.40 -5.87
N ALA A 236 23.16 -8.70 -5.95
CA ALA A 236 22.22 -9.79 -5.83
C ALA A 236 21.35 -9.72 -4.58
N CYS A 237 20.09 -10.12 -4.75
CA CYS A 237 19.08 -10.21 -3.71
C CYS A 237 19.02 -11.64 -3.17
N ARG A 238 18.82 -11.80 -1.83
CA ARG A 238 18.41 -13.05 -1.20
C ARG A 238 16.92 -12.97 -0.85
N ILE A 239 16.15 -13.94 -1.35
CA ILE A 239 14.73 -14.13 -0.99
C ILE A 239 14.68 -15.26 0.06
N VAL A 240 14.01 -15.01 1.18
CA VAL A 240 13.88 -15.94 2.31
C VAL A 240 12.41 -16.29 2.51
#